data_0fd366fd9c0fa9254feb1c9921f86905
#
_entry.id   0fd366fd9c0fa9254feb1c9921f86905
#
_cell.length_a   1.000
_cell.length_b   1.000
_cell.length_c   1.000
_cell.angle_alpha   90.00
_cell.angle_beta   90.00
_cell.angle_gamma   90.00
#
_symmetry.space_group_name_H-M   'P 1'
#
loop_
_entity.id
_entity.type
_entity.pdbx_description
1 polymer ?
#
loop_
_entity_poly.entity_id
_entity_poly.type
_entity_poly.pdbx_seq_one_letter_code
_entity_poly.pdbx_strand_id
1 'polypeptide(L)'
;MSLIFTLSLSISLPTQAKGTEFEVKKLALPDAISLIWDSVFNAPYMLAPELVNDSRLLSLKLMPEQDEREFILRYLSNMNISVSRKKGVDYIYTVTPDLPKEQLISYTYTPRYRSVDYLYQALSVFFSAPLPTSQRQQTAQGGQVFIPVQPITRYLSPNGDTLLFRGTASEVAQLKQLLVDLDVRAEQVEIMAYVFEVQTQEKNGSGMALAANLLSNRFKLGIGTASGYSNFLQFSGGSLDVLYELFSQDSRFNVVSSPHLRVSSGNQGRFSVGSDVPVLSSVTYKDNSPVQSVEYRSSGVIFTVKPLITREVIALDVNQQLSNFAKTETGVNNSPTLIKREIATNVNLQDGDIIVLGGLAENKDSEANTGFSFLPDMFKSKSDEKSKTDILIALQVKKVQPIQNRLLTQP
;
A
#
# COMPACT_ATOMS: atom_id res chain seq x y z
N MET A 1 74.56 -37.18 -90.45
CA MET A 1 73.54 -36.18 -90.68
C MET A 1 72.51 -36.33 -89.55
N SER A 2 72.60 -35.50 -88.54
CA SER A 2 71.69 -35.55 -87.40
C SER A 2 71.10 -34.17 -87.20
N LEU A 3 69.81 -34.08 -87.28
CA LEU A 3 69.01 -32.86 -87.11
C LEU A 3 68.64 -32.74 -85.62
N ILE A 4 69.13 -31.72 -84.92
CA ILE A 4 68.75 -31.40 -83.57
C ILE A 4 67.54 -30.39 -83.63
N PHE A 5 66.39 -30.81 -83.03
CA PHE A 5 65.20 -29.99 -82.90
C PHE A 5 65.21 -29.45 -81.45
N THR A 6 65.40 -28.16 -81.31
CA THR A 6 65.27 -27.47 -79.99
C THR A 6 63.84 -27.01 -79.82
N LEU A 7 63.22 -27.59 -78.79
CA LEU A 7 61.87 -27.22 -78.32
C LEU A 7 62.01 -26.15 -77.25
N SER A 8 61.64 -24.92 -77.54
CA SER A 8 61.57 -23.82 -76.55
C SER A 8 60.25 -23.88 -75.80
N LEU A 9 60.33 -24.24 -74.48
CA LEU A 9 59.19 -24.26 -73.58
C LEU A 9 59.03 -22.84 -72.94
N SER A 10 58.00 -22.08 -73.37
CA SER A 10 57.62 -20.81 -72.75
C SER A 10 56.76 -21.08 -71.52
N ILE A 11 57.34 -20.89 -70.35
CA ILE A 11 56.66 -20.93 -69.07
C ILE A 11 55.99 -19.56 -68.90
N SER A 12 54.65 -19.52 -69.03
CA SER A 12 53.85 -18.37 -68.63
C SER A 12 53.63 -18.42 -67.10
N LEU A 13 54.28 -17.53 -66.37
CA LEU A 13 54.02 -17.29 -64.95
C LEU A 13 52.62 -16.71 -64.75
N PRO A 14 51.84 -17.23 -63.80
CA PRO A 14 50.57 -16.63 -63.51
C PRO A 14 50.81 -15.21 -62.90
N THR A 15 50.25 -14.20 -63.51
CA THR A 15 50.22 -12.85 -62.95
C THR A 15 49.36 -12.89 -61.69
N GLN A 16 49.96 -12.90 -60.49
CA GLN A 16 49.27 -12.64 -59.24
C GLN A 16 48.66 -11.23 -59.31
N ALA A 17 47.35 -11.14 -59.32
CA ALA A 17 46.63 -9.89 -59.15
C ALA A 17 47.04 -9.33 -57.73
N LYS A 18 47.80 -8.26 -57.71
CA LYS A 18 48.08 -7.47 -56.48
C LYS A 18 46.72 -7.05 -55.90
N GLY A 19 46.36 -7.56 -54.73
CA GLY A 19 45.19 -7.09 -53.98
C GLY A 19 45.32 -5.58 -53.78
N THR A 20 44.29 -4.86 -54.10
CA THR A 20 44.21 -3.41 -53.99
C THR A 20 43.98 -3.03 -52.56
N GLU A 21 44.88 -2.22 -51.95
CA GLU A 21 44.60 -1.62 -50.65
C GLU A 21 43.42 -0.66 -50.79
N PHE A 22 42.32 -0.93 -50.10
CA PHE A 22 41.10 -0.10 -50.14
C PHE A 22 40.77 0.38 -48.73
N GLU A 23 40.73 1.73 -48.58
CA GLU A 23 40.44 2.36 -47.31
C GLU A 23 39.30 3.38 -47.42
N VAL A 24 38.34 3.29 -46.52
CA VAL A 24 37.24 4.23 -46.37
C VAL A 24 37.27 4.82 -44.97
N LYS A 25 37.23 6.15 -44.87
CA LYS A 25 37.25 6.89 -43.62
C LYS A 25 36.02 7.80 -43.49
N LYS A 26 35.20 7.56 -42.47
CA LYS A 26 34.07 8.43 -42.10
C LYS A 26 33.14 8.77 -43.25
N LEU A 27 32.80 7.80 -44.09
CA LEU A 27 31.82 7.98 -45.17
C LEU A 27 30.42 7.54 -44.70
N ALA A 28 29.38 8.24 -45.15
CA ALA A 28 28.01 7.83 -44.85
C ALA A 28 27.73 6.42 -45.37
N LEU A 29 26.98 5.65 -44.65
CA LEU A 29 26.75 4.23 -44.92
C LEU A 29 26.27 3.98 -46.37
N PRO A 30 25.25 4.69 -46.92
CA PRO A 30 24.81 4.48 -48.29
C PRO A 30 25.91 4.77 -49.30
N ASP A 31 26.68 5.85 -49.11
CA ASP A 31 27.77 6.22 -50.00
C ASP A 31 28.92 5.21 -49.93
N ALA A 32 29.23 4.73 -48.74
CA ALA A 32 30.28 3.74 -48.54
C ALA A 32 29.89 2.39 -49.19
N ILE A 33 28.63 1.98 -49.09
CA ILE A 33 28.12 0.77 -49.75
C ILE A 33 28.22 0.92 -51.29
N SER A 34 27.77 2.06 -51.83
CA SER A 34 27.87 2.36 -53.25
C SER A 34 29.31 2.27 -53.71
N LEU A 35 30.22 2.93 -53.02
CA LEU A 35 31.65 2.92 -53.38
C LEU A 35 32.26 1.51 -53.32
N ILE A 36 31.89 0.66 -52.34
CA ILE A 36 32.37 -0.72 -52.24
C ILE A 36 31.86 -1.59 -53.39
N TRP A 37 30.55 -1.51 -53.69
CA TRP A 37 29.97 -2.31 -54.73
C TRP A 37 30.46 -1.92 -56.15
N ASP A 38 30.68 -0.62 -56.36
CA ASP A 38 31.20 -0.11 -57.64
C ASP A 38 32.69 -0.34 -57.81
N SER A 39 33.52 -0.15 -56.75
CA SER A 39 34.97 -0.18 -56.90
C SER A 39 35.60 -1.54 -56.53
N VAL A 40 35.00 -2.30 -55.58
CA VAL A 40 35.59 -3.57 -55.11
C VAL A 40 34.89 -4.77 -55.72
N PHE A 41 33.56 -4.82 -55.67
CA PHE A 41 32.80 -5.96 -56.15
C PHE A 41 32.43 -5.91 -57.62
N ASN A 42 32.40 -4.73 -58.20
CA ASN A 42 31.95 -4.48 -59.58
C ASN A 42 30.69 -5.27 -59.92
N ALA A 43 29.70 -5.25 -59.05
CA ALA A 43 28.46 -6.05 -59.09
C ALA A 43 27.24 -5.20 -58.93
N PRO A 44 26.14 -5.52 -59.64
CA PRO A 44 24.89 -4.79 -59.50
C PRO A 44 24.31 -5.01 -58.08
N TYR A 45 23.78 -3.92 -57.47
CA TYR A 45 23.21 -3.96 -56.14
C TYR A 45 21.95 -3.12 -56.03
N MET A 46 21.14 -3.38 -55.05
CA MET A 46 19.98 -2.60 -54.63
C MET A 46 20.03 -2.35 -53.14
N LEU A 47 19.86 -1.09 -52.75
CA LEU A 47 19.74 -0.67 -51.35
C LEU A 47 18.27 -0.61 -50.93
N ALA A 48 17.96 -1.18 -49.76
CA ALA A 48 16.63 -1.02 -49.17
C ALA A 48 16.38 0.47 -48.83
N PRO A 49 15.11 0.96 -48.94
CA PRO A 49 14.79 2.36 -48.72
C PRO A 49 15.26 2.92 -47.34
N GLU A 50 15.28 2.07 -46.32
CA GLU A 50 15.73 2.41 -44.96
C GLU A 50 17.21 2.77 -44.91
N LEU A 51 18.03 2.21 -45.80
CA LEU A 51 19.47 2.43 -45.83
C LEU A 51 19.87 3.66 -46.64
N VAL A 52 19.01 4.18 -47.51
CA VAL A 52 19.30 5.34 -48.37
C VAL A 52 19.54 6.62 -47.56
N ASN A 53 18.85 6.79 -46.44
CA ASN A 53 18.96 7.94 -45.55
C ASN A 53 19.70 7.63 -44.23
N ASP A 54 20.46 6.54 -44.19
CA ASP A 54 21.19 6.11 -43.00
C ASP A 54 22.43 7.00 -42.78
N SER A 55 22.44 7.73 -41.68
CA SER A 55 23.50 8.67 -41.31
C SER A 55 24.67 8.04 -40.57
N ARG A 56 24.68 6.70 -40.37
CA ARG A 56 25.82 6.03 -39.75
C ARG A 56 27.07 6.17 -40.60
N LEU A 57 28.21 6.41 -39.94
CA LEU A 57 29.48 6.56 -40.61
C LEU A 57 30.24 5.25 -40.64
N LEU A 58 30.72 4.89 -41.81
CA LEU A 58 31.51 3.68 -42.05
C LEU A 58 32.99 4.04 -42.17
N SER A 59 33.83 3.25 -41.52
CA SER A 59 35.29 3.33 -41.65
C SER A 59 35.85 1.91 -41.69
N LEU A 60 36.51 1.55 -42.78
CA LEU A 60 37.14 0.23 -42.94
C LEU A 60 38.42 0.34 -43.76
N LYS A 61 39.31 -0.59 -43.53
CA LYS A 61 40.55 -0.75 -44.29
C LYS A 61 40.70 -2.21 -44.66
N LEU A 62 40.78 -2.52 -45.98
CA LEU A 62 40.99 -3.85 -46.53
C LEU A 62 42.50 -4.05 -46.77
N MET A 63 42.99 -5.20 -46.38
CA MET A 63 44.36 -5.61 -46.63
C MET A 63 44.42 -6.58 -47.82
N PRO A 64 45.49 -6.59 -48.62
CA PRO A 64 45.55 -7.38 -49.88
C PRO A 64 45.44 -8.90 -49.71
N GLU A 65 45.55 -9.42 -48.52
CA GLU A 65 45.59 -10.88 -48.24
C GLU A 65 44.25 -11.44 -47.72
N GLN A 66 43.21 -10.59 -47.60
CA GLN A 66 41.91 -10.99 -47.05
C GLN A 66 40.87 -11.19 -48.19
N ASP A 67 39.95 -12.14 -47.97
CA ASP A 67 38.77 -12.22 -48.84
C ASP A 67 37.92 -10.97 -48.63
N GLU A 68 38.00 -10.06 -49.59
CA GLU A 68 37.33 -8.74 -49.55
C GLU A 68 35.85 -8.86 -49.34
N ARG A 69 35.23 -9.88 -50.00
CA ARG A 69 33.77 -10.07 -49.92
C ARG A 69 33.35 -10.60 -48.55
N GLU A 70 34.04 -11.58 -48.01
CA GLU A 70 33.73 -12.12 -46.67
C GLU A 70 33.90 -11.07 -45.60
N PHE A 71 34.97 -10.29 -45.66
CA PHE A 71 35.27 -9.23 -44.69
C PHE A 71 34.17 -8.18 -44.69
N ILE A 72 33.76 -7.68 -45.86
CA ILE A 72 32.73 -6.64 -45.97
C ILE A 72 31.34 -7.16 -45.53
N LEU A 73 30.98 -8.37 -45.92
CA LEU A 73 29.71 -8.99 -45.48
C LEU A 73 29.65 -9.16 -43.98
N ARG A 74 30.76 -9.58 -43.34
CA ARG A 74 30.88 -9.73 -41.90
C ARG A 74 30.79 -8.39 -41.19
N TYR A 75 31.46 -7.36 -41.77
CA TYR A 75 31.35 -6.01 -41.23
C TYR A 75 29.94 -5.45 -41.24
N LEU A 76 29.25 -5.57 -42.37
CA LEU A 76 27.85 -5.18 -42.55
C LEU A 76 26.90 -5.97 -41.64
N SER A 77 27.15 -7.26 -41.46
CA SER A 77 26.38 -8.11 -40.53
C SER A 77 26.48 -7.62 -39.09
N ASN A 78 27.65 -7.15 -38.64
CA ASN A 78 27.82 -6.55 -37.31
C ASN A 78 27.03 -5.23 -37.14
N MET A 79 26.65 -4.61 -38.24
CA MET A 79 25.79 -3.41 -38.27
C MET A 79 24.31 -3.74 -38.46
N ASN A 80 23.93 -5.03 -38.39
CA ASN A 80 22.60 -5.55 -38.68
C ASN A 80 22.16 -5.33 -40.16
N ILE A 81 23.12 -5.34 -41.06
CA ILE A 81 22.86 -5.25 -42.52
C ILE A 81 23.18 -6.58 -43.17
N SER A 82 22.26 -7.12 -43.89
CA SER A 82 22.41 -8.38 -44.62
C SER A 82 22.41 -8.16 -46.11
N VAL A 83 23.15 -9.01 -46.82
CA VAL A 83 23.20 -8.99 -48.29
C VAL A 83 22.72 -10.33 -48.82
N SER A 84 21.70 -10.31 -49.68
CA SER A 84 21.13 -11.48 -50.29
C SER A 84 21.26 -11.39 -51.81
N ARG A 85 21.94 -12.36 -52.44
CA ARG A 85 22.12 -12.38 -53.90
C ARG A 85 20.97 -13.12 -54.58
N LYS A 86 20.23 -12.42 -55.45
CA LYS A 86 19.13 -13.00 -56.25
C LYS A 86 19.30 -12.60 -57.70
N LYS A 87 19.28 -13.59 -58.61
CA LYS A 87 19.42 -13.37 -60.04
C LYS A 87 20.61 -12.48 -60.45
N GLY A 88 21.74 -12.59 -59.73
CA GLY A 88 22.94 -11.85 -60.03
C GLY A 88 23.01 -10.43 -59.41
N VAL A 89 21.98 -9.96 -58.71
CA VAL A 89 21.92 -8.66 -58.05
C VAL A 89 22.03 -8.87 -56.53
N ASP A 90 22.84 -8.07 -55.85
CA ASP A 90 22.98 -8.06 -54.40
C ASP A 90 21.95 -7.11 -53.78
N TYR A 91 21.01 -7.65 -52.97
CA TYR A 91 20.02 -6.90 -52.23
C TYR A 91 20.54 -6.66 -50.83
N ILE A 92 20.71 -5.39 -50.46
CA ILE A 92 21.28 -4.92 -49.17
C ILE A 92 20.14 -4.36 -48.36
N TYR A 93 19.89 -4.96 -47.18
CA TYR A 93 18.75 -4.58 -46.31
C TYR A 93 19.11 -4.71 -44.85
N THR A 94 18.39 -3.94 -44.00
CA THR A 94 18.55 -4.03 -42.57
C THR A 94 17.85 -5.27 -42.01
N VAL A 95 18.57 -6.09 -41.27
CA VAL A 95 17.98 -7.19 -40.49
C VAL A 95 17.61 -6.64 -39.13
N THR A 96 16.33 -6.47 -38.87
CA THR A 96 15.87 -6.30 -37.48
C THR A 96 16.15 -7.63 -36.78
N PRO A 97 16.94 -7.68 -35.70
CA PRO A 97 17.11 -8.92 -34.97
C PRO A 97 15.72 -9.42 -34.58
N ASP A 98 15.37 -10.62 -35.01
CA ASP A 98 14.14 -11.26 -34.60
C ASP A 98 14.30 -11.55 -33.11
N LEU A 99 13.95 -10.58 -32.26
CA LEU A 99 13.89 -10.79 -30.83
C LEU A 99 12.93 -11.96 -30.62
N PRO A 100 13.39 -13.01 -29.90
CA PRO A 100 12.55 -14.17 -29.69
C PRO A 100 11.21 -13.66 -29.15
N LYS A 101 10.11 -13.93 -29.85
CA LYS A 101 8.76 -13.56 -29.45
C LYS A 101 8.51 -14.23 -28.10
N GLU A 102 8.64 -13.46 -27.03
CA GLU A 102 8.36 -13.94 -25.69
C GLU A 102 6.93 -14.48 -25.67
N GLN A 103 6.78 -15.78 -25.41
CA GLN A 103 5.48 -16.39 -25.28
C GLN A 103 4.85 -15.91 -23.96
N LEU A 104 3.76 -15.15 -24.08
CA LEU A 104 2.99 -14.68 -22.95
C LEU A 104 1.99 -15.75 -22.51
N ILE A 105 2.01 -16.07 -21.23
CA ILE A 105 1.14 -17.06 -20.59
C ILE A 105 0.14 -16.30 -19.71
N SER A 106 -1.13 -16.69 -19.76
CA SER A 106 -2.17 -16.20 -18.86
C SER A 106 -2.21 -17.10 -17.63
N TYR A 107 -2.21 -16.46 -16.45
CA TYR A 107 -2.31 -17.13 -15.16
C TYR A 107 -3.42 -16.48 -14.33
N THR A 108 -4.30 -17.30 -13.78
CA THR A 108 -5.40 -16.86 -12.92
C THR A 108 -5.16 -17.41 -11.52
N TYR A 109 -5.28 -16.55 -10.52
CA TYR A 109 -5.13 -16.91 -9.14
C TYR A 109 -6.38 -16.55 -8.33
N THR A 110 -6.91 -17.50 -7.59
CA THR A 110 -8.00 -17.28 -6.63
C THR A 110 -7.41 -17.20 -5.24
N PRO A 111 -7.45 -16.04 -4.59
CA PRO A 111 -6.90 -15.87 -3.24
C PRO A 111 -7.57 -16.77 -2.21
N ARG A 112 -6.78 -17.17 -1.20
CA ARG A 112 -7.28 -18.03 -0.10
C ARG A 112 -7.58 -17.24 1.16
N TYR A 113 -6.81 -16.19 1.43
CA TYR A 113 -6.84 -15.47 2.70
C TYR A 113 -6.94 -13.96 2.58
N ARG A 114 -6.37 -13.39 1.52
CA ARG A 114 -6.35 -11.95 1.29
C ARG A 114 -7.35 -11.55 0.21
N SER A 115 -7.78 -10.29 0.23
CA SER A 115 -8.61 -9.78 -0.88
C SER A 115 -7.81 -9.64 -2.17
N VAL A 116 -8.50 -9.75 -3.30
CA VAL A 116 -7.90 -9.52 -4.62
C VAL A 116 -7.29 -8.13 -4.71
N ASP A 117 -7.98 -7.12 -4.15
CA ASP A 117 -7.49 -5.73 -4.15
C ASP A 117 -6.18 -5.57 -3.37
N TYR A 118 -6.06 -6.23 -2.23
CA TYR A 118 -4.82 -6.21 -1.45
C TYR A 118 -3.65 -6.82 -2.24
N LEU A 119 -3.87 -7.99 -2.83
CA LEU A 119 -2.84 -8.67 -3.64
C LEU A 119 -2.49 -7.85 -4.88
N TYR A 120 -3.50 -7.27 -5.53
CA TYR A 120 -3.28 -6.40 -6.68
C TYR A 120 -2.44 -5.18 -6.33
N GLN A 121 -2.76 -4.48 -5.25
CA GLN A 121 -1.97 -3.32 -4.79
C GLN A 121 -0.53 -3.69 -4.46
N ALA A 122 -0.31 -4.80 -3.77
CA ALA A 122 1.03 -5.26 -3.40
C ALA A 122 1.86 -5.70 -4.62
N LEU A 123 1.23 -6.34 -5.61
CA LEU A 123 1.90 -6.92 -6.78
C LEU A 123 2.01 -5.94 -7.95
N SER A 124 1.15 -4.93 -8.01
CA SER A 124 1.13 -3.96 -9.12
C SER A 124 2.46 -3.22 -9.31
N VAL A 125 3.20 -2.98 -8.22
CA VAL A 125 4.53 -2.36 -8.25
C VAL A 125 5.53 -3.18 -9.07
N PHE A 126 5.40 -4.50 -9.07
CA PHE A 126 6.34 -5.41 -9.76
C PHE A 126 5.90 -5.76 -11.18
N PHE A 127 4.59 -5.80 -11.43
CA PHE A 127 4.02 -6.38 -12.65
C PHE A 127 3.19 -5.40 -13.47
N SER A 128 3.00 -4.15 -13.05
CA SER A 128 2.33 -3.15 -13.89
C SER A 128 3.27 -2.71 -14.99
N ALA A 129 2.91 -3.02 -16.24
CA ALA A 129 3.52 -2.33 -17.37
C ALA A 129 3.19 -0.84 -17.25
N PRO A 130 4.14 0.08 -17.54
CA PRO A 130 3.79 1.48 -17.65
C PRO A 130 2.67 1.60 -18.70
N LEU A 131 1.56 2.21 -18.29
CA LEU A 131 0.48 2.53 -19.21
C LEU A 131 1.10 3.28 -20.39
N PRO A 132 0.84 2.88 -21.65
CA PRO A 132 1.28 3.65 -22.80
C PRO A 132 0.64 5.03 -22.67
N THR A 133 1.41 5.98 -22.19
CA THR A 133 1.04 7.39 -22.21
C THR A 133 0.96 7.73 -23.69
N SER A 134 -0.24 7.92 -24.20
CA SER A 134 -0.46 8.52 -25.50
C SER A 134 0.10 9.94 -25.43
N GLN A 135 1.39 10.08 -25.66
CA GLN A 135 2.01 11.39 -25.87
C GLN A 135 1.42 11.91 -27.19
N ARG A 136 0.48 12.84 -27.06
CA ARG A 136 0.15 13.75 -28.16
C ARG A 136 1.37 14.61 -28.41
N GLN A 137 2.26 14.14 -29.26
CA GLN A 137 3.24 15.05 -29.87
C GLN A 137 2.48 15.93 -30.86
N GLN A 138 2.19 17.16 -30.47
CA GLN A 138 1.83 18.20 -31.40
C GLN A 138 3.09 18.53 -32.21
N THR A 139 3.16 18.00 -33.42
CA THR A 139 4.08 18.53 -34.42
C THR A 139 3.57 19.91 -34.86
N ALA A 140 4.47 20.89 -34.96
CA ALA A 140 4.19 22.28 -35.27
C ALA A 140 3.51 22.50 -36.67
N GLN A 141 3.08 21.51 -37.35
CA GLN A 141 2.45 21.52 -38.68
C GLN A 141 1.17 20.69 -38.76
N GLY A 142 0.30 20.74 -37.78
CA GLY A 142 -1.12 20.37 -37.94
C GLY A 142 -1.49 18.96 -38.41
N GLY A 143 -0.56 18.03 -38.52
CA GLY A 143 -0.79 16.64 -38.90
C GLY A 143 -0.91 15.74 -37.66
N GLN A 144 -2.07 15.12 -37.47
CA GLN A 144 -2.24 14.08 -36.46
C GLN A 144 -1.57 12.80 -36.95
N VAL A 145 -0.40 12.48 -36.43
CA VAL A 145 0.21 11.16 -36.61
C VAL A 145 -0.42 10.22 -35.58
N PHE A 146 -1.25 9.29 -36.04
CA PHE A 146 -1.69 8.16 -35.24
C PHE A 146 -0.49 7.22 -35.05
N ILE A 147 0.14 7.27 -33.86
CA ILE A 147 1.07 6.23 -33.46
C ILE A 147 0.19 5.02 -33.06
N PRO A 148 0.33 3.85 -33.69
CA PRO A 148 -0.43 2.68 -33.29
C PRO A 148 -0.07 2.36 -31.85
N VAL A 149 -1.09 2.36 -30.97
CA VAL A 149 -0.96 1.91 -29.59
C VAL A 149 -0.55 0.44 -29.65
N GLN A 150 0.67 0.14 -29.24
CA GLN A 150 1.11 -1.24 -29.10
C GLN A 150 0.15 -1.98 -28.17
N PRO A 151 -0.37 -3.14 -28.52
CA PRO A 151 -1.28 -3.86 -27.63
C PRO A 151 -0.56 -4.14 -26.30
N ILE A 152 -1.24 -3.86 -25.18
CA ILE A 152 -0.74 -4.17 -23.83
C ILE A 152 -0.48 -5.68 -23.80
N THR A 153 0.78 -6.06 -23.82
CA THR A 153 1.18 -7.47 -23.88
C THR A 153 1.26 -8.10 -22.48
N ARG A 154 1.54 -7.29 -21.47
CA ARG A 154 1.67 -7.70 -20.07
C ARG A 154 0.69 -6.90 -19.24
N TYR A 155 -0.06 -7.57 -18.34
CA TYR A 155 -0.97 -6.90 -17.42
C TYR A 155 -1.24 -7.74 -16.18
N LEU A 156 -1.50 -7.03 -15.08
CA LEU A 156 -2.06 -7.56 -13.85
C LEU A 156 -3.40 -6.85 -13.61
N SER A 157 -4.47 -7.59 -13.39
CA SER A 157 -5.81 -7.01 -13.19
C SER A 157 -6.61 -7.80 -12.16
N PRO A 158 -7.33 -7.10 -11.26
CA PRO A 158 -8.35 -7.73 -10.44
C PRO A 158 -9.56 -8.05 -11.32
N ASN A 159 -10.14 -9.23 -11.15
CA ASN A 159 -11.34 -9.66 -11.87
C ASN A 159 -12.27 -10.40 -10.91
N GLY A 160 -13.15 -9.66 -10.25
CA GLY A 160 -14.04 -10.22 -9.23
C GLY A 160 -13.25 -10.89 -8.09
N ASP A 161 -13.41 -12.20 -7.96
CA ASP A 161 -12.76 -13.01 -6.92
C ASP A 161 -11.36 -13.50 -7.30
N THR A 162 -10.86 -13.14 -8.49
CA THR A 162 -9.62 -13.66 -9.02
C THR A 162 -8.66 -12.55 -9.45
N LEU A 163 -7.37 -12.85 -9.35
CA LEU A 163 -6.30 -12.03 -9.89
C LEU A 163 -5.86 -12.62 -11.23
N LEU A 164 -5.99 -11.84 -12.30
CA LEU A 164 -5.60 -12.24 -13.63
C LEU A 164 -4.24 -11.61 -13.98
N PHE A 165 -3.30 -12.44 -14.36
CA PHE A 165 -1.97 -12.03 -14.83
C PHE A 165 -1.67 -12.57 -16.21
N ARG A 166 -1.04 -11.77 -17.06
CA ARG A 166 -0.48 -12.17 -18.33
C ARG A 166 0.96 -11.67 -18.43
N GLY A 167 1.88 -12.59 -18.63
CA GLY A 167 3.32 -12.31 -18.70
C GLY A 167 4.11 -13.49 -19.21
N THR A 168 5.44 -13.40 -19.17
CA THR A 168 6.36 -14.47 -19.51
C THR A 168 6.33 -15.62 -18.50
N ALA A 169 6.84 -16.78 -18.86
CA ALA A 169 6.95 -17.92 -17.95
C ALA A 169 7.76 -17.60 -16.69
N SER A 170 8.81 -16.79 -16.81
CA SER A 170 9.63 -16.33 -15.69
C SER A 170 8.84 -15.42 -14.74
N GLU A 171 8.09 -14.47 -15.28
CA GLU A 171 7.25 -13.56 -14.49
C GLU A 171 6.11 -14.30 -13.77
N VAL A 172 5.50 -15.30 -14.42
CA VAL A 172 4.49 -16.18 -13.80
C VAL A 172 5.11 -16.97 -12.63
N ALA A 173 6.34 -17.45 -12.78
CA ALA A 173 7.05 -18.15 -11.70
C ALA A 173 7.34 -17.22 -10.51
N GLN A 174 7.81 -16.02 -10.77
CA GLN A 174 8.01 -14.98 -9.74
C GLN A 174 6.68 -14.61 -9.04
N LEU A 175 5.62 -14.40 -9.81
CA LEU A 175 4.30 -14.09 -9.26
C LEU A 175 3.82 -15.20 -8.31
N LYS A 176 4.00 -16.47 -8.70
CA LYS A 176 3.62 -17.61 -7.85
C LYS A 176 4.38 -17.64 -6.52
N GLN A 177 5.67 -17.32 -6.52
CA GLN A 177 6.45 -17.21 -5.29
C GLN A 177 5.96 -16.08 -4.40
N LEU A 178 5.76 -14.88 -4.95
CA LEU A 178 5.25 -13.75 -4.18
C LEU A 178 3.85 -14.00 -3.63
N LEU A 179 2.98 -14.70 -4.37
CA LEU A 179 1.64 -15.04 -3.90
C LEU A 179 1.66 -15.97 -2.69
N VAL A 180 2.62 -16.90 -2.58
CA VAL A 180 2.78 -17.76 -1.40
C VAL A 180 3.09 -16.95 -0.16
N ASP A 181 3.91 -15.90 -0.29
CA ASP A 181 4.33 -15.05 0.83
C ASP A 181 3.27 -14.00 1.19
N LEU A 182 2.50 -13.51 0.21
CA LEU A 182 1.52 -12.45 0.39
C LEU A 182 0.13 -12.97 0.78
N ASP A 183 -0.32 -14.11 0.21
CA ASP A 183 -1.65 -14.66 0.50
C ASP A 183 -1.64 -15.56 1.73
N VAL A 184 -1.21 -14.97 2.84
CA VAL A 184 -1.20 -15.60 4.15
C VAL A 184 -2.37 -15.12 5.00
N ARG A 185 -2.80 -15.96 5.95
CA ARG A 185 -3.90 -15.61 6.84
C ARG A 185 -3.59 -14.33 7.62
N ALA A 186 -4.54 -13.40 7.63
CA ALA A 186 -4.42 -12.20 8.45
C ALA A 186 -4.42 -12.58 9.93
N GLU A 187 -3.45 -12.08 10.67
CA GLU A 187 -3.45 -12.19 12.13
C GLU A 187 -4.64 -11.45 12.71
N GLN A 188 -5.21 -11.97 13.79
CA GLN A 188 -6.34 -11.40 14.49
C GLN A 188 -6.02 -11.21 15.95
N VAL A 189 -6.62 -10.20 16.54
CA VAL A 189 -6.61 -9.99 17.98
C VAL A 189 -8.02 -9.99 18.52
N GLU A 190 -8.14 -10.52 19.72
CA GLU A 190 -9.29 -10.39 20.60
C GLU A 190 -9.03 -9.20 21.53
N ILE A 191 -9.97 -8.29 21.57
CA ILE A 191 -9.90 -7.06 22.33
C ILE A 191 -11.08 -7.04 23.28
N MET A 192 -10.78 -7.12 24.56
CA MET A 192 -11.76 -7.01 25.63
C MET A 192 -11.53 -5.72 26.37
N ALA A 193 -12.58 -5.02 26.74
CA ALA A 193 -12.47 -3.82 27.53
C ALA A 193 -13.60 -3.71 28.55
N TYR A 194 -13.35 -3.00 29.64
CA TYR A 194 -14.35 -2.50 30.57
C TYR A 194 -14.25 -0.99 30.62
N VAL A 195 -15.38 -0.34 30.45
CA VAL A 195 -15.51 1.12 30.56
C VAL A 195 -16.13 1.43 31.91
N PHE A 196 -15.39 2.14 32.76
CA PHE A 196 -15.83 2.55 34.08
C PHE A 196 -16.09 4.05 34.12
N GLU A 197 -17.15 4.41 34.77
CA GLU A 197 -17.38 5.75 35.29
C GLU A 197 -16.96 5.79 36.73
N VAL A 198 -15.98 6.63 37.07
CA VAL A 198 -15.42 6.71 38.44
C VAL A 198 -15.79 8.03 39.07
N GLN A 199 -16.53 7.93 40.15
CA GLN A 199 -16.95 9.11 40.94
C GLN A 199 -15.94 9.34 42.06
N THR A 200 -15.31 10.51 42.05
CA THR A 200 -14.34 10.89 43.05
C THR A 200 -14.75 12.21 43.69
N GLN A 201 -14.34 12.41 44.98
CA GLN A 201 -14.42 13.69 45.63
C GLN A 201 -13.08 14.40 45.52
N GLU A 202 -13.04 15.71 45.70
CA GLU A 202 -11.83 16.52 45.55
C GLU A 202 -10.65 16.00 46.44
N LYS A 203 -10.96 15.43 47.59
CA LYS A 203 -9.97 14.84 48.49
C LYS A 203 -9.31 13.55 48.04
N ASN A 204 -9.90 12.87 47.06
CA ASN A 204 -9.49 11.53 46.59
C ASN A 204 -8.59 11.58 45.35
N GLY A 205 -8.33 12.76 44.80
CA GLY A 205 -7.57 12.91 43.56
C GLY A 205 -8.37 12.51 42.32
N SER A 206 -7.67 12.09 41.27
CA SER A 206 -8.31 11.63 40.00
C SER A 206 -8.69 10.14 40.07
N GLY A 207 -9.66 9.72 39.25
CA GLY A 207 -10.02 8.31 39.13
C GLY A 207 -8.85 7.42 38.71
N MET A 208 -7.91 7.94 37.92
CA MET A 208 -6.66 7.25 37.59
C MET A 208 -5.75 7.04 38.82
N ALA A 209 -5.61 8.04 39.70
CA ALA A 209 -4.83 7.89 40.91
C ALA A 209 -5.46 6.86 41.85
N LEU A 210 -6.78 6.83 41.92
CA LEU A 210 -7.50 5.82 42.68
C LEU A 210 -7.29 4.42 42.09
N ALA A 211 -7.40 4.26 40.79
CA ALA A 211 -7.12 3.00 40.09
C ALA A 211 -5.66 2.55 40.37
N ALA A 212 -4.70 3.45 40.22
CA ALA A 212 -3.29 3.16 40.50
C ALA A 212 -3.07 2.67 41.96
N ASN A 213 -3.71 3.29 42.95
CA ASN A 213 -3.63 2.85 44.33
C ASN A 213 -4.21 1.47 44.60
N LEU A 214 -5.35 1.14 43.96
CA LEU A 214 -5.97 -0.18 44.04
C LEU A 214 -5.11 -1.26 43.37
N LEU A 215 -4.47 -0.94 42.24
CA LEU A 215 -3.65 -1.85 41.49
C LEU A 215 -2.25 -2.04 42.05
N SER A 216 -1.63 -1.00 42.66
CA SER A 216 -0.26 -1.03 43.18
C SER A 216 -0.03 -2.10 44.23
N ASN A 217 -1.06 -2.45 44.98
CA ASN A 217 -1.00 -3.49 46.00
C ASN A 217 -1.01 -4.92 45.44
N ARG A 218 -1.37 -5.12 44.18
CA ARG A 218 -1.57 -6.46 43.58
C ARG A 218 -0.78 -6.70 42.28
N PHE A 219 -0.37 -5.63 41.59
CA PHE A 219 0.30 -5.73 40.29
C PHE A 219 1.58 -4.89 40.27
N LYS A 220 2.60 -5.36 39.54
CA LYS A 220 3.77 -4.54 39.19
C LYS A 220 3.36 -3.55 38.10
N LEU A 221 3.15 -2.29 38.47
CA LEU A 221 2.75 -1.24 37.57
C LEU A 221 3.94 -0.68 36.79
N GLY A 222 3.87 -0.72 35.47
CA GLY A 222 4.66 0.14 34.60
C GLY A 222 3.94 1.47 34.44
N ILE A 223 4.47 2.55 35.00
CA ILE A 223 3.98 3.91 34.74
C ILE A 223 4.73 4.38 33.50
N GLY A 224 4.09 4.37 32.34
CA GLY A 224 4.69 4.86 31.12
C GLY A 224 4.61 6.39 31.03
N THR A 225 5.75 7.05 31.01
CA THR A 225 5.88 8.46 30.64
C THR A 225 6.17 8.56 29.16
N ALA A 226 5.18 8.39 28.32
CA ALA A 226 5.28 8.75 26.92
C ALA A 226 4.59 10.09 26.70
N SER A 227 5.38 11.11 26.31
CA SER A 227 4.91 12.42 25.85
C SER A 227 4.01 13.20 26.80
N GLY A 228 4.45 13.49 28.02
CA GLY A 228 3.91 14.60 28.84
C GLY A 228 2.54 14.40 29.48
N TYR A 229 1.84 13.29 29.25
CA TYR A 229 0.55 12.97 29.85
C TYR A 229 0.58 11.56 30.44
N SER A 230 0.75 11.44 31.77
CA SER A 230 0.70 10.17 32.49
C SER A 230 -0.77 9.73 32.73
N ASN A 231 -1.51 9.46 31.64
CA ASN A 231 -2.92 9.07 31.72
C ASN A 231 -3.16 7.59 31.42
N PHE A 232 -2.14 6.75 31.58
CA PHE A 232 -2.29 5.32 31.42
C PHE A 232 -1.44 4.51 32.39
N LEU A 233 -1.93 3.33 32.75
CA LEU A 233 -1.23 2.31 33.51
C LEU A 233 -1.18 1.05 32.66
N GLN A 234 0.01 0.46 32.49
CA GLN A 234 0.18 -0.78 31.73
C GLN A 234 0.79 -1.84 32.65
N PHE A 235 0.31 -3.06 32.53
CA PHE A 235 0.87 -4.21 33.23
C PHE A 235 0.74 -5.47 32.38
N SER A 236 1.77 -6.30 32.47
CA SER A 236 1.84 -7.58 31.77
C SER A 236 1.48 -8.71 32.72
N GLY A 237 0.67 -9.62 32.24
CA GLY A 237 0.20 -10.78 32.99
C GLY A 237 -0.96 -10.43 33.94
N GLY A 238 -1.97 -11.23 33.87
CA GLY A 238 -3.21 -11.07 34.61
C GLY A 238 -4.44 -11.30 33.73
N SER A 239 -5.59 -11.32 34.36
CA SER A 239 -6.88 -11.38 33.67
C SER A 239 -7.57 -10.03 33.83
N LEU A 240 -8.17 -9.55 32.76
CA LEU A 240 -9.00 -8.36 32.80
C LEU A 240 -10.20 -8.54 33.75
N ASP A 241 -10.68 -9.77 33.90
CA ASP A 241 -11.78 -10.11 34.83
C ASP A 241 -11.39 -9.91 36.29
N VAL A 242 -10.13 -10.22 36.65
CA VAL A 242 -9.62 -9.96 38.02
C VAL A 242 -9.55 -8.45 38.30
N LEU A 243 -9.18 -7.65 37.30
CA LEU A 243 -9.21 -6.21 37.40
C LEU A 243 -10.64 -5.68 37.53
N TYR A 244 -11.56 -6.21 36.75
CA TYR A 244 -12.99 -5.90 36.86
C TYR A 244 -13.53 -6.21 38.25
N GLU A 245 -13.24 -7.41 38.78
CA GLU A 245 -13.66 -7.80 40.12
C GLU A 245 -13.10 -6.88 41.19
N LEU A 246 -11.82 -6.47 41.08
CA LEU A 246 -11.17 -5.55 42.03
C LEU A 246 -11.86 -4.19 41.99
N PHE A 247 -12.14 -3.64 40.84
CA PHE A 247 -12.81 -2.33 40.71
C PHE A 247 -14.28 -2.38 41.13
N SER A 248 -14.98 -3.48 40.89
CA SER A 248 -16.38 -3.63 41.29
C SER A 248 -16.57 -3.75 42.81
N GLN A 249 -15.53 -4.06 43.57
CA GLN A 249 -15.59 -4.04 45.04
C GLN A 249 -15.61 -2.63 45.61
N ASP A 250 -15.23 -1.61 44.84
CA ASP A 250 -15.25 -0.21 45.25
C ASP A 250 -16.43 0.50 44.60
N SER A 251 -17.37 0.99 45.42
CA SER A 251 -18.62 1.60 44.95
C SER A 251 -18.44 2.88 44.12
N ARG A 252 -17.23 3.42 44.06
CA ARG A 252 -16.89 4.57 43.22
C ARG A 252 -16.73 4.20 41.74
N PHE A 253 -16.46 2.93 41.43
CA PHE A 253 -16.33 2.44 40.06
C PHE A 253 -17.65 1.84 39.59
N ASN A 254 -18.25 2.46 38.61
CA ASN A 254 -19.47 1.97 37.97
C ASN A 254 -19.16 1.49 36.54
N VAL A 255 -19.48 0.23 36.24
CA VAL A 255 -19.28 -0.32 34.88
C VAL A 255 -20.38 0.19 33.95
N VAL A 256 -19.98 0.90 32.91
CA VAL A 256 -20.90 1.45 31.91
C VAL A 256 -21.06 0.49 30.72
N SER A 257 -19.97 -0.19 30.33
CA SER A 257 -19.98 -1.09 29.18
C SER A 257 -18.79 -2.07 29.22
N SER A 258 -18.96 -3.21 28.58
CA SER A 258 -17.93 -4.25 28.41
C SER A 258 -17.83 -4.70 26.94
N PRO A 259 -17.26 -3.88 26.06
CA PRO A 259 -17.09 -4.26 24.66
C PRO A 259 -16.11 -5.42 24.51
N HIS A 260 -16.47 -6.37 23.63
CA HIS A 260 -15.64 -7.51 23.26
C HIS A 260 -15.64 -7.64 21.74
N LEU A 261 -14.47 -7.54 21.12
CA LEU A 261 -14.31 -7.53 19.67
C LEU A 261 -13.16 -8.45 19.25
N ARG A 262 -13.34 -9.09 18.10
CA ARG A 262 -12.28 -9.79 17.39
C ARG A 262 -12.03 -9.08 16.06
N VAL A 263 -10.80 -8.60 15.85
CA VAL A 263 -10.45 -7.75 14.71
C VAL A 263 -9.18 -8.25 14.04
N SER A 264 -9.18 -8.26 12.71
CA SER A 264 -7.98 -8.59 11.92
C SER A 264 -7.03 -7.39 11.86
N SER A 265 -5.73 -7.67 11.83
CA SER A 265 -4.68 -6.66 11.68
C SER A 265 -4.94 -5.72 10.51
N GLY A 266 -4.84 -4.42 10.75
CA GLY A 266 -5.07 -3.36 9.77
C GLY A 266 -6.54 -2.98 9.53
N ASN A 267 -7.50 -3.79 10.02
CA ASN A 267 -8.93 -3.51 9.88
C ASN A 267 -9.47 -2.79 11.13
N GLN A 268 -10.59 -2.11 10.94
CA GLN A 268 -11.29 -1.43 12.04
C GLN A 268 -12.43 -2.30 12.55
N GLY A 269 -12.49 -2.45 13.89
CA GLY A 269 -13.63 -2.99 14.61
C GLY A 269 -14.41 -1.87 15.29
N ARG A 270 -15.74 -1.98 15.31
CA ARG A 270 -16.64 -1.04 15.99
C ARG A 270 -17.71 -1.78 16.77
N PHE A 271 -17.89 -1.37 18.01
CA PHE A 271 -18.98 -1.78 18.88
C PHE A 271 -19.79 -0.53 19.27
N SER A 272 -21.11 -0.59 19.16
CA SER A 272 -21.97 0.54 19.47
C SER A 272 -23.24 0.03 20.16
N VAL A 273 -23.53 0.59 21.32
CA VAL A 273 -24.75 0.31 22.09
C VAL A 273 -25.31 1.63 22.58
N GLY A 274 -26.59 1.87 22.29
CA GLY A 274 -27.22 3.14 22.67
C GLY A 274 -28.59 3.30 22.07
N SER A 275 -29.06 4.54 22.05
CA SER A 275 -30.34 4.95 21.48
C SER A 275 -30.20 6.17 20.60
N ASP A 276 -31.04 6.29 19.59
CA ASP A 276 -31.15 7.48 18.79
C ASP A 276 -32.26 8.38 19.34
N VAL A 277 -31.90 9.62 19.68
CA VAL A 277 -32.82 10.60 20.24
C VAL A 277 -33.19 11.62 19.16
N PRO A 278 -34.48 11.81 18.87
CA PRO A 278 -34.90 12.84 17.93
C PRO A 278 -34.70 14.22 18.57
N VAL A 279 -33.94 15.08 17.90
CA VAL A 279 -33.77 16.49 18.28
C VAL A 279 -34.36 17.39 17.22
N LEU A 280 -34.98 18.52 17.62
CA LEU A 280 -35.56 19.47 16.71
C LEU A 280 -34.43 20.12 15.87
N SER A 281 -34.48 19.95 14.55
CA SER A 281 -33.48 20.50 13.61
C SER A 281 -33.92 21.87 13.08
N SER A 282 -35.20 22.00 12.66
CA SER A 282 -35.73 23.26 12.15
C SER A 282 -37.26 23.33 12.30
N VAL A 283 -37.77 24.53 12.39
CA VAL A 283 -39.22 24.81 12.32
C VAL A 283 -39.45 25.70 11.10
N THR A 284 -40.19 25.19 10.12
CA THR A 284 -40.56 25.93 8.92
C THR A 284 -42.07 26.19 8.94
N TYR A 285 -42.48 27.41 8.66
CA TYR A 285 -43.90 27.74 8.56
C TYR A 285 -44.39 27.54 7.13
N LYS A 286 -45.33 26.65 6.94
CA LYS A 286 -46.03 26.46 5.67
C LYS A 286 -47.52 26.71 5.92
N ASP A 287 -48.10 27.61 5.14
CA ASP A 287 -49.54 28.00 5.25
C ASP A 287 -49.95 28.35 6.69
N ASN A 288 -49.15 29.15 7.39
CA ASN A 288 -49.30 29.54 8.78
C ASN A 288 -49.31 28.40 9.82
N SER A 289 -48.92 27.18 9.41
CA SER A 289 -48.75 26.01 10.27
C SER A 289 -47.29 25.67 10.46
N PRO A 290 -46.82 25.45 11.71
CA PRO A 290 -45.44 25.08 11.96
C PRO A 290 -45.19 23.62 11.55
N VAL A 291 -44.26 23.42 10.64
CA VAL A 291 -43.73 22.11 10.27
C VAL A 291 -42.38 21.92 10.95
N GLN A 292 -42.29 20.93 11.83
CA GLN A 292 -41.10 20.63 12.59
C GLN A 292 -40.28 19.52 11.86
N SER A 293 -39.01 19.76 11.64
CA SER A 293 -38.05 18.76 11.16
C SER A 293 -37.23 18.26 12.34
N VAL A 294 -37.06 16.94 12.43
CA VAL A 294 -36.28 16.31 13.48
C VAL A 294 -35.04 15.64 12.87
N GLU A 295 -33.93 15.72 13.59
CA GLU A 295 -32.68 14.99 13.31
C GLU A 295 -32.48 13.99 14.43
N TYR A 296 -32.12 12.75 14.06
CA TYR A 296 -31.78 11.72 15.03
C TYR A 296 -30.33 11.83 15.42
N ARG A 297 -30.03 11.94 16.71
CA ARG A 297 -28.70 11.97 17.29
C ARG A 297 -28.47 10.72 18.12
N SER A 298 -27.46 9.93 17.77
CA SER A 298 -27.09 8.72 18.50
C SER A 298 -26.45 9.07 19.84
N SER A 299 -26.87 8.38 20.88
CA SER A 299 -26.27 8.44 22.21
C SER A 299 -25.98 7.04 22.72
N GLY A 300 -25.03 6.93 23.66
CA GLY A 300 -24.61 5.66 24.23
C GLY A 300 -23.11 5.46 24.17
N VAL A 301 -22.70 4.21 24.13
CA VAL A 301 -21.30 3.79 24.09
C VAL A 301 -20.93 3.45 22.64
N ILE A 302 -19.85 4.07 22.15
CA ILE A 302 -19.24 3.74 20.88
C ILE A 302 -17.78 3.42 21.16
N PHE A 303 -17.34 2.22 20.81
CA PHE A 303 -15.98 1.76 20.95
C PHE A 303 -15.45 1.34 19.59
N THR A 304 -14.41 2.03 19.12
CA THR A 304 -13.79 1.79 17.83
C THR A 304 -12.32 1.48 18.03
N VAL A 305 -11.84 0.41 17.41
CA VAL A 305 -10.45 -0.04 17.53
C VAL A 305 -9.90 -0.44 16.17
N LYS A 306 -8.61 -0.14 15.97
CA LYS A 306 -7.88 -0.57 14.79
C LYS A 306 -6.52 -1.14 15.20
N PRO A 307 -6.39 -2.47 15.27
CA PRO A 307 -5.13 -3.12 15.62
C PRO A 307 -4.20 -3.21 14.41
N LEU A 308 -2.91 -3.00 14.64
CA LEU A 308 -1.84 -3.34 13.72
C LEU A 308 -0.87 -4.29 14.44
N ILE A 309 -0.86 -5.55 14.02
CA ILE A 309 -0.05 -6.59 14.65
C ILE A 309 1.31 -6.62 13.95
N THR A 310 2.36 -6.45 14.73
CA THR A 310 3.75 -6.65 14.30
C THR A 310 4.34 -7.88 14.99
N ARG A 311 5.59 -8.21 14.71
CA ARG A 311 6.26 -9.35 15.36
C ARG A 311 6.33 -9.21 16.87
N GLU A 312 6.60 -8.01 17.37
CA GLU A 312 6.91 -7.74 18.77
C GLU A 312 5.76 -7.08 19.53
N VAL A 313 5.00 -6.20 18.84
CA VAL A 313 3.97 -5.39 19.49
C VAL A 313 2.67 -5.40 18.68
N ILE A 314 1.60 -5.10 19.38
CA ILE A 314 0.28 -4.81 18.83
C ILE A 314 0.06 -3.31 19.01
N ALA A 315 0.18 -2.54 17.94
CA ALA A 315 -0.22 -1.14 17.94
C ALA A 315 -1.74 -1.07 17.82
N LEU A 316 -2.38 -0.34 18.72
CA LEU A 316 -3.83 -0.25 18.80
C LEU A 316 -4.27 1.20 18.81
N ASP A 317 -4.98 1.62 17.77
CA ASP A 317 -5.73 2.88 17.78
C ASP A 317 -7.06 2.62 18.48
N VAL A 318 -7.32 3.36 19.54
CA VAL A 318 -8.53 3.25 20.37
C VAL A 318 -9.28 4.56 20.33
N ASN A 319 -10.56 4.50 20.00
CA ASN A 319 -11.50 5.60 20.18
C ASN A 319 -12.70 5.10 20.97
N GLN A 320 -12.89 5.64 22.15
CA GLN A 320 -14.04 5.38 23.02
C GLN A 320 -14.84 6.64 23.19
N GLN A 321 -16.11 6.58 22.85
CA GLN A 321 -17.08 7.65 23.08
C GLN A 321 -18.20 7.13 23.98
N LEU A 322 -18.47 7.89 25.02
CA LEU A 322 -19.66 7.76 25.86
C LEU A 322 -20.50 9.03 25.73
N SER A 323 -21.77 8.89 25.40
CA SER A 323 -22.68 10.02 25.31
C SER A 323 -24.02 9.70 25.91
N ASN A 324 -24.63 10.68 26.54
CA ASN A 324 -26.00 10.59 27.02
C ASN A 324 -26.72 11.93 26.84
N PHE A 325 -28.04 11.89 26.77
CA PHE A 325 -28.88 13.08 26.74
C PHE A 325 -29.37 13.43 28.13
N ALA A 326 -29.16 14.67 28.52
CA ALA A 326 -29.72 15.24 29.75
C ALA A 326 -30.78 16.26 29.39
N LYS A 327 -31.88 16.27 30.17
CA LYS A 327 -32.86 17.34 30.09
C LYS A 327 -32.28 18.59 30.71
N THR A 328 -32.19 19.67 29.95
CA THR A 328 -31.71 20.97 30.46
C THR A 328 -32.79 21.99 30.46
N GLU A 329 -32.80 22.83 31.49
CA GLU A 329 -33.76 23.95 31.61
C GLU A 329 -33.38 25.11 30.68
N THR A 330 -32.15 25.15 30.18
CA THR A 330 -31.59 26.23 29.36
C THR A 330 -31.57 25.92 27.85
N GLY A 331 -32.10 24.75 27.43
CA GLY A 331 -32.12 24.36 26.02
C GLY A 331 -33.11 25.19 25.21
N VAL A 332 -32.81 25.47 23.93
CA VAL A 332 -33.74 26.11 23.00
C VAL A 332 -34.85 25.14 22.69
N ASN A 333 -36.13 25.56 22.86
CA ASN A 333 -37.32 24.77 22.60
C ASN A 333 -37.35 23.38 23.28
N ASN A 334 -36.93 23.26 24.54
CA ASN A 334 -36.86 21.99 25.26
C ASN A 334 -35.93 20.93 24.64
N SER A 335 -35.00 21.32 23.78
CA SER A 335 -34.05 20.39 23.22
C SER A 335 -33.12 19.84 24.31
N PRO A 336 -32.91 18.53 24.36
CA PRO A 336 -31.99 17.93 25.35
C PRO A 336 -30.55 18.31 25.05
N THR A 337 -29.71 18.39 26.09
CA THR A 337 -28.26 18.57 25.94
C THR A 337 -27.59 17.22 25.77
N LEU A 338 -26.75 17.08 24.76
CA LEU A 338 -25.92 15.92 24.57
C LEU A 338 -24.63 16.10 25.39
N ILE A 339 -24.46 15.26 26.40
CA ILE A 339 -23.20 15.15 27.16
C ILE A 339 -22.36 14.09 26.49
N LYS A 340 -21.16 14.46 26.01
CA LYS A 340 -20.24 13.57 25.30
C LYS A 340 -18.90 13.53 26.03
N ARG A 341 -18.37 12.32 26.23
CA ARG A 341 -17.05 12.05 26.74
C ARG A 341 -16.32 11.15 25.77
N GLU A 342 -15.11 11.51 25.38
CA GLU A 342 -14.37 10.79 24.34
C GLU A 342 -12.90 10.66 24.72
N ILE A 343 -12.34 9.47 24.51
CA ILE A 343 -10.92 9.18 24.61
C ILE A 343 -10.47 8.61 23.26
N ALA A 344 -9.53 9.30 22.62
CA ALA A 344 -8.90 8.84 21.40
C ALA A 344 -7.38 8.79 21.62
N THR A 345 -6.78 7.62 21.46
CA THR A 345 -5.36 7.41 21.71
C THR A 345 -4.79 6.25 20.90
N ASN A 346 -3.46 6.24 20.73
CA ASN A 346 -2.72 5.13 20.17
C ASN A 346 -1.80 4.53 21.26
N VAL A 347 -1.81 3.22 21.38
CA VAL A 347 -1.02 2.48 22.38
C VAL A 347 -0.33 1.28 21.76
N ASN A 348 0.86 0.94 22.27
CA ASN A 348 1.60 -0.25 21.88
C ASN A 348 1.57 -1.25 23.05
N LEU A 349 1.08 -2.44 22.78
CA LEU A 349 0.88 -3.50 23.77
C LEU A 349 1.57 -4.79 23.31
N GLN A 350 1.95 -5.62 24.28
CA GLN A 350 2.35 -7.00 24.00
C GLN A 350 1.13 -7.92 24.06
N ASP A 351 1.31 -9.15 23.62
CA ASP A 351 0.23 -10.16 23.67
C ASP A 351 -0.15 -10.46 25.13
N GLY A 352 -1.42 -10.27 25.45
CA GLY A 352 -1.96 -10.48 26.79
C GLY A 352 -1.84 -9.28 27.75
N ASP A 353 -1.20 -8.18 27.34
CA ASP A 353 -1.09 -6.99 28.17
C ASP A 353 -2.45 -6.35 28.47
N ILE A 354 -2.53 -5.76 29.66
CA ILE A 354 -3.66 -4.95 30.09
C ILE A 354 -3.19 -3.50 30.23
N ILE A 355 -4.00 -2.59 29.71
CA ILE A 355 -3.79 -1.16 29.86
C ILE A 355 -5.03 -0.51 30.44
N VAL A 356 -4.84 0.40 31.38
CA VAL A 356 -5.89 1.29 31.89
C VAL A 356 -5.64 2.67 31.35
N LEU A 357 -6.58 3.19 30.59
CA LEU A 357 -6.57 4.52 29.99
C LEU A 357 -7.54 5.39 30.79
N GLY A 358 -7.13 6.60 31.12
CA GLY A 358 -7.96 7.55 31.83
C GLY A 358 -8.20 8.81 31.00
N GLY A 359 -9.38 9.35 31.10
CA GLY A 359 -9.80 10.62 30.50
C GLY A 359 -10.34 11.57 31.55
N LEU A 360 -10.40 12.85 31.17
CA LEU A 360 -10.76 13.94 32.04
C LEU A 360 -12.15 13.82 32.63
N ALA A 361 -12.20 14.20 33.85
CA ALA A 361 -13.34 14.42 34.70
C ALA A 361 -14.21 15.62 34.32
N GLU A 362 -15.47 15.46 34.53
CA GLU A 362 -16.38 16.56 34.75
C GLU A 362 -16.31 16.99 36.22
N ASN A 363 -15.98 18.25 36.47
CA ASN A 363 -16.09 18.84 37.81
C ASN A 363 -17.50 19.40 37.99
N LYS A 364 -18.24 18.89 38.93
CA LYS A 364 -19.52 19.45 39.31
C LYS A 364 -19.36 20.08 40.69
N ASP A 365 -19.35 21.41 40.70
CA ASP A 365 -19.39 22.20 41.92
C ASP A 365 -20.86 22.51 42.26
N SER A 366 -21.32 22.01 43.39
CA SER A 366 -22.66 22.33 43.93
C SER A 366 -22.48 23.05 45.25
N GLU A 367 -22.81 24.35 45.26
CA GLU A 367 -22.81 25.16 46.45
C GLU A 367 -24.25 25.34 46.93
N ALA A 368 -24.58 24.74 48.06
CA ALA A 368 -25.89 24.91 48.67
C ALA A 368 -25.75 25.74 49.97
N ASN A 369 -26.28 26.94 49.90
CA ASN A 369 -26.41 27.78 51.09
C ASN A 369 -27.83 27.61 51.70
N THR A 370 -27.89 26.92 52.82
CA THR A 370 -29.14 26.72 53.54
C THR A 370 -29.16 27.60 54.78
N GLY A 371 -30.07 28.54 54.84
CA GLY A 371 -30.26 29.45 55.99
C GLY A 371 -31.20 30.62 55.64
N PHE A 372 -31.79 31.22 56.66
CA PHE A 372 -32.62 32.42 56.44
C PHE A 372 -31.70 33.62 56.15
N SER A 373 -32.06 34.41 55.11
CA SER A 373 -31.26 35.55 54.63
C SER A 373 -31.02 36.66 55.66
N PHE A 374 -31.74 36.67 56.78
CA PHE A 374 -31.61 37.65 57.85
C PHE A 374 -30.68 37.22 58.99
N LEU A 375 -30.18 35.97 58.98
CA LEU A 375 -29.25 35.47 60.00
C LEU A 375 -27.79 35.74 59.58
N PRO A 376 -26.91 36.11 60.54
CA PRO A 376 -25.49 36.23 60.29
C PRO A 376 -24.89 34.92 59.72
N ASP A 377 -23.85 35.03 58.89
CA ASP A 377 -23.25 33.89 58.17
C ASP A 377 -22.78 32.75 59.09
N MET A 378 -22.53 33.01 60.36
CA MET A 378 -22.18 31.99 61.37
C MET A 378 -23.33 30.99 61.67
N PHE A 379 -24.54 31.29 61.30
CA PHE A 379 -25.73 30.41 61.43
C PHE A 379 -26.22 29.85 60.11
N LYS A 380 -25.51 30.08 59.00
CA LYS A 380 -25.77 29.50 57.69
C LYS A 380 -24.92 28.22 57.53
N SER A 381 -25.56 27.13 57.20
CA SER A 381 -24.86 25.92 56.81
C SER A 381 -24.44 26.04 55.38
N LYS A 382 -23.14 26.07 55.11
CA LYS A 382 -22.55 25.92 53.78
C LYS A 382 -22.25 24.44 53.55
N SER A 383 -22.85 23.87 52.54
CA SER A 383 -22.51 22.54 52.06
C SER A 383 -21.91 22.69 50.66
N ASP A 384 -20.59 22.57 50.61
CA ASP A 384 -19.86 22.52 49.34
C ASP A 384 -19.66 21.04 48.97
N GLU A 385 -20.36 20.53 48.01
CA GLU A 385 -20.17 19.20 47.50
C GLU A 385 -19.54 19.31 46.10
N LYS A 386 -18.25 18.94 46.04
CA LYS A 386 -17.49 18.88 44.79
C LYS A 386 -17.32 17.43 44.39
N SER A 387 -18.02 17.01 43.36
CA SER A 387 -17.87 15.69 42.80
C SER A 387 -17.18 15.75 41.44
N LYS A 388 -16.29 14.80 41.18
CA LYS A 388 -15.62 14.62 39.91
C LYS A 388 -16.00 13.27 39.36
N THR A 389 -16.28 13.24 38.05
CA THR A 389 -16.58 12.02 37.34
C THR A 389 -15.51 11.80 36.27
N ASP A 390 -14.71 10.76 36.42
CA ASP A 390 -13.68 10.32 35.46
C ASP A 390 -14.16 9.12 34.66
N ILE A 391 -13.69 8.98 33.42
CA ILE A 391 -13.86 7.76 32.64
C ILE A 391 -12.54 7.02 32.58
N LEU A 392 -12.58 5.75 32.94
CA LEU A 392 -11.48 4.82 32.79
C LEU A 392 -11.84 3.68 31.86
N ILE A 393 -10.91 3.29 31.01
CA ILE A 393 -11.04 2.14 30.11
C ILE A 393 -9.94 1.17 30.49
N ALA A 394 -10.31 0.01 31.02
CA ALA A 394 -9.41 -1.12 31.16
C ALA A 394 -9.54 -2.00 29.91
N LEU A 395 -8.42 -2.24 29.23
CA LEU A 395 -8.40 -2.93 27.96
C LEU A 395 -7.33 -4.03 27.95
N GLN A 396 -7.68 -5.21 27.44
CA GLN A 396 -6.76 -6.31 27.22
C GLN A 396 -6.79 -6.73 25.75
N VAL A 397 -5.60 -7.00 25.21
CA VAL A 397 -5.42 -7.46 23.83
C VAL A 397 -4.75 -8.83 23.84
N LYS A 398 -5.34 -9.80 23.15
CA LYS A 398 -4.78 -11.15 22.98
C LYS A 398 -4.71 -11.51 21.51
N LYS A 399 -3.55 -12.00 21.05
CA LYS A 399 -3.42 -12.60 19.71
C LYS A 399 -4.27 -13.87 19.63
N VAL A 400 -5.10 -13.96 18.60
CA VAL A 400 -5.87 -15.16 18.34
C VAL A 400 -5.00 -16.14 17.59
N GLN A 401 -4.62 -17.22 18.25
CA GLN A 401 -3.92 -18.32 17.58
C GLN A 401 -4.84 -18.98 16.54
N PRO A 402 -4.36 -19.24 15.31
CA PRO A 402 -5.15 -20.00 14.35
C PRO A 402 -5.40 -21.39 14.95
N ILE A 403 -6.66 -21.83 14.90
CA ILE A 403 -7.01 -23.21 15.27
C ILE A 403 -6.20 -24.13 14.36
N GLN A 404 -5.15 -24.74 14.90
CA GLN A 404 -4.48 -25.84 14.23
C GLN A 404 -5.49 -26.97 14.14
N ASN A 405 -5.95 -27.29 12.92
CA ASN A 405 -6.74 -28.50 12.67
C ASN A 405 -5.86 -29.73 13.01
N ARG A 406 -5.89 -30.15 14.27
CA ARG A 406 -5.25 -31.36 14.76
C ARG A 406 -5.92 -32.66 14.23
N LEU A 407 -6.89 -32.51 13.32
CA LEU A 407 -7.75 -33.63 12.87
C LEU A 407 -7.31 -34.33 11.57
N LEU A 408 -6.13 -34.00 11.00
CA LEU A 408 -5.69 -34.64 9.75
C LEU A 408 -4.35 -35.37 9.83
N THR A 409 -3.93 -35.76 11.06
CA THR A 409 -2.78 -36.67 11.19
C THR A 409 -3.13 -37.76 12.23
N GLN A 410 -4.04 -38.62 11.89
CA GLN A 410 -4.03 -40.01 12.39
C GLN A 410 -3.92 -40.91 11.16
N PRO A 411 -3.00 -41.91 11.20
CA PRO A 411 -2.66 -42.78 10.08
C PRO A 411 -3.77 -43.70 9.68
#